data_ab7f1568673c73523183689e7df10fba
#
_entry.id   ab7f1568673c73523183689e7df10fba
#
_cell.length_a   1.000
_cell.length_b   1.000
_cell.length_c   1.000
_cell.angle_alpha   90.00
_cell.angle_beta   90.00
_cell.angle_gamma   90.00
#
_symmetry.space_group_name_H-M   'P 1'
#
loop_
_entity.id
_entity.type
_entity.pdbx_description
1 polymer ?
#
loop_
_entity_poly.entity_id
_entity_poly.type
_entity_poly.pdbx_seq_one_letter_code
_entity_poly.pdbx_strand_id
1 'polypeptide(L)'
;MLHTSQQLQRQHGFTLIEVMVVIVIMGIMATLVILNIDGVDQRKALQAREVFIMDLKRIQRESNDQSRIFALDIQAATDISDSSYAIKEYFDPIQSKHSLQTIQKWREYSEFSPRYLPRDVSFKIDGLNKRYNNAQNRDLIEGNSPRLIWLGNGEVKPVRIQFYLSGRELGSAIEIDHLGKITDES
;
A
#
# COMPACT_ATOMS: atom_id res chain seq x y z
N MET A 1 76.79 -14.44 -31.67
CA MET A 1 75.86 -13.36 -32.18
C MET A 1 74.49 -13.96 -32.15
N LEU A 2 73.69 -13.53 -31.15
CA LEU A 2 72.30 -13.95 -31.01
C LEU A 2 71.41 -12.82 -31.51
N HIS A 3 70.72 -13.07 -32.63
CA HIS A 3 69.69 -12.15 -33.15
C HIS A 3 68.38 -12.38 -32.43
N THR A 4 68.00 -11.46 -31.55
CA THR A 4 66.70 -11.43 -30.93
C THR A 4 65.72 -10.72 -31.87
N SER A 5 64.88 -11.48 -32.55
CA SER A 5 63.77 -10.94 -33.37
C SER A 5 62.67 -10.47 -32.44
N GLN A 6 62.52 -9.17 -32.26
CA GLN A 6 61.35 -8.58 -31.62
C GLN A 6 60.16 -8.69 -32.56
N GLN A 7 59.17 -9.45 -32.13
CA GLN A 7 57.84 -9.50 -32.76
C GLN A 7 57.09 -8.21 -32.45
N LEU A 8 56.94 -7.34 -33.46
CA LEU A 8 56.07 -6.17 -33.37
C LEU A 8 54.62 -6.63 -33.23
N GLN A 9 54.06 -6.57 -32.02
CA GLN A 9 52.61 -6.71 -31.81
C GLN A 9 51.88 -5.57 -32.56
N ARG A 10 51.10 -5.97 -33.58
CA ARG A 10 50.18 -5.08 -34.26
C ARG A 10 49.10 -4.64 -33.29
N GLN A 11 49.15 -3.42 -32.80
CA GLN A 11 48.06 -2.77 -32.08
C GLN A 11 46.92 -2.51 -33.09
N HIS A 12 45.84 -3.22 -32.95
CA HIS A 12 44.63 -2.96 -33.72
C HIS A 12 43.86 -1.82 -32.99
N GLY A 13 43.86 -0.64 -33.59
CA GLY A 13 43.04 0.47 -33.16
C GLY A 13 41.59 0.20 -33.51
N PHE A 14 40.66 0.60 -32.63
CA PHE A 14 39.23 0.56 -32.89
C PHE A 14 38.85 1.39 -34.11
N THR A 15 38.01 0.86 -34.97
CA THR A 15 37.48 1.60 -36.11
C THR A 15 36.32 2.49 -35.66
N LEU A 16 36.13 3.62 -36.34
CA LEU A 16 35.07 4.58 -36.04
C LEU A 16 33.66 3.90 -36.17
N ILE A 17 33.52 2.98 -37.14
CA ILE A 17 32.29 2.24 -37.36
C ILE A 17 31.99 1.27 -36.19
N GLU A 18 33.00 0.67 -35.60
CA GLU A 18 32.84 -0.25 -34.47
C GLU A 18 32.31 0.51 -33.23
N VAL A 19 32.80 1.72 -32.96
CA VAL A 19 32.29 2.57 -31.89
C VAL A 19 30.84 3.01 -32.18
N MET A 20 30.51 3.36 -33.43
CA MET A 20 29.15 3.72 -33.80
C MET A 20 28.17 2.55 -33.58
N VAL A 21 28.54 1.32 -33.97
CA VAL A 21 27.70 0.14 -33.77
C VAL A 21 27.51 -0.15 -32.28
N VAL A 22 28.56 -0.03 -31.46
CA VAL A 22 28.46 -0.23 -30.00
C VAL A 22 27.51 0.76 -29.37
N ILE A 23 27.58 2.06 -29.73
CA ILE A 23 26.66 3.08 -29.20
C ILE A 23 25.22 2.79 -29.59
N VAL A 24 24.97 2.36 -30.81
CA VAL A 24 23.62 1.99 -31.28
C VAL A 24 23.07 0.79 -30.47
N ILE A 25 23.88 -0.26 -30.29
CA ILE A 25 23.50 -1.43 -29.51
C ILE A 25 23.23 -1.04 -28.05
N MET A 26 24.10 -0.22 -27.42
CA MET A 26 23.89 0.27 -26.08
C MET A 26 22.62 1.11 -25.95
N GLY A 27 22.28 1.93 -26.94
CA GLY A 27 21.04 2.72 -26.97
C GLY A 27 19.80 1.82 -27.03
N ILE A 28 19.82 0.79 -27.84
CA ILE A 28 18.72 -0.19 -27.95
C ILE A 28 18.57 -0.96 -26.61
N MET A 29 19.68 -1.44 -26.04
CA MET A 29 19.67 -2.15 -24.75
C MET A 29 19.16 -1.27 -23.61
N ALA A 30 19.59 -0.01 -23.54
CA ALA A 30 19.12 0.95 -22.53
C ALA A 30 17.59 1.16 -22.65
N THR A 31 17.06 1.30 -23.86
CA THR A 31 15.61 1.45 -24.10
C THR A 31 14.83 0.23 -23.62
N LEU A 32 15.29 -0.99 -23.90
CA LEU A 32 14.64 -2.22 -23.45
C LEU A 32 14.60 -2.36 -21.93
N VAL A 33 15.65 -1.91 -21.22
CA VAL A 33 15.71 -1.93 -19.77
C VAL A 33 14.67 -0.96 -19.17
N ILE A 34 14.58 0.27 -19.70
CA ILE A 34 13.63 1.28 -19.21
C ILE A 34 12.18 0.80 -19.38
N LEU A 35 11.82 0.21 -20.51
CA LEU A 35 10.47 -0.29 -20.78
C LEU A 35 10.05 -1.47 -19.87
N ASN A 36 11.01 -2.18 -19.28
CA ASN A 36 10.72 -3.36 -18.45
C ASN A 36 10.50 -3.01 -16.97
N ILE A 37 10.97 -1.86 -16.50
CA ILE A 37 10.87 -1.42 -15.11
C ILE A 37 9.40 -1.14 -14.74
N ASP A 38 8.65 -0.45 -15.57
CA ASP A 38 7.26 -0.07 -15.31
C ASP A 38 6.34 -1.29 -15.08
N GLY A 39 6.57 -2.39 -15.80
CA GLY A 39 5.77 -3.61 -15.67
C GLY A 39 5.95 -4.34 -14.33
N VAL A 40 7.13 -4.27 -13.73
CA VAL A 40 7.43 -4.91 -12.43
C VAL A 40 6.75 -4.16 -11.30
N ASP A 41 6.78 -2.83 -11.32
CA ASP A 41 6.20 -1.99 -10.27
C ASP A 41 4.67 -2.05 -10.29
N GLN A 42 4.06 -2.10 -11.48
CA GLN A 42 2.63 -2.31 -11.62
C GLN A 42 2.18 -3.67 -11.03
N ARG A 43 2.93 -4.74 -11.27
CA ARG A 43 2.63 -6.07 -10.71
C ARG A 43 2.72 -6.08 -9.19
N LYS A 44 3.76 -5.47 -8.62
CA LYS A 44 3.92 -5.32 -7.16
C LYS A 44 2.79 -4.51 -6.55
N ALA A 45 2.37 -3.44 -7.21
CA ALA A 45 1.28 -2.59 -6.77
C ALA A 45 -0.07 -3.34 -6.80
N LEU A 46 -0.37 -4.11 -7.85
CA LEU A 46 -1.55 -4.96 -7.92
C LEU A 46 -1.52 -6.05 -6.85
N GLN A 47 -0.36 -6.68 -6.62
CA GLN A 47 -0.20 -7.67 -5.55
C GLN A 47 -0.45 -7.06 -4.16
N ALA A 48 0.05 -5.85 -3.90
CA ALA A 48 -0.20 -5.14 -2.66
C ALA A 48 -1.70 -4.83 -2.47
N ARG A 49 -2.42 -4.46 -3.55
CA ARG A 49 -3.87 -4.28 -3.54
C ARG A 49 -4.62 -5.58 -3.19
N GLU A 50 -4.23 -6.72 -3.77
CA GLU A 50 -4.82 -8.02 -3.46
C GLU A 50 -4.60 -8.42 -1.99
N VAL A 51 -3.37 -8.24 -1.49
CA VAL A 51 -3.05 -8.48 -0.08
C VAL A 51 -3.91 -7.60 0.83
N PHE A 52 -4.10 -6.33 0.47
CA PHE A 52 -4.96 -5.42 1.22
C PHE A 52 -6.42 -5.91 1.26
N ILE A 53 -6.98 -6.37 0.14
CA ILE A 53 -8.34 -6.94 0.11
C ILE A 53 -8.44 -8.19 1.01
N MET A 54 -7.42 -9.05 1.01
CA MET A 54 -7.39 -10.21 1.91
C MET A 54 -7.34 -9.81 3.37
N ASP A 55 -6.56 -8.78 3.71
CA ASP A 55 -6.49 -8.25 5.08
C ASP A 55 -7.84 -7.63 5.51
N LEU A 56 -8.52 -6.87 4.65
CA LEU A 56 -9.86 -6.35 4.92
C LEU A 56 -10.86 -7.46 5.24
N LYS A 57 -10.88 -8.54 4.43
CA LYS A 57 -11.75 -9.71 4.64
C LYS A 57 -11.41 -10.44 5.93
N ARG A 58 -10.11 -10.54 6.27
CA ARG A 58 -9.65 -11.13 7.52
C ARG A 58 -10.16 -10.34 8.72
N ILE A 59 -9.92 -9.02 8.74
CA ILE A 59 -10.29 -8.15 9.86
C ILE A 59 -11.81 -8.07 10.03
N GLN A 60 -12.57 -8.02 8.96
CA GLN A 60 -14.04 -8.11 9.02
C GLN A 60 -14.50 -9.38 9.72
N ARG A 61 -13.95 -10.55 9.33
CA ARG A 61 -14.28 -11.82 9.97
C ARG A 61 -13.91 -11.80 11.45
N GLU A 62 -12.71 -11.35 11.76
CA GLU A 62 -12.20 -11.28 13.12
C GLU A 62 -13.00 -10.32 14.01
N SER A 63 -13.42 -9.18 13.46
CA SER A 63 -14.34 -8.25 14.12
C SER A 63 -15.65 -8.91 14.49
N ASN A 64 -16.25 -9.67 13.58
CA ASN A 64 -17.52 -10.36 13.80
C ASN A 64 -17.36 -11.51 14.80
N ASP A 65 -16.33 -12.34 14.66
CA ASP A 65 -16.11 -13.52 15.50
C ASP A 65 -15.83 -13.15 16.97
N GLN A 66 -15.11 -12.04 17.17
CA GLN A 66 -14.73 -11.56 18.50
C GLN A 66 -15.66 -10.48 19.04
N SER A 67 -16.63 -9.99 18.23
CA SER A 67 -17.51 -8.86 18.58
C SER A 67 -16.72 -7.62 19.04
N ARG A 68 -15.57 -7.36 18.40
CA ARG A 68 -14.67 -6.23 18.70
C ARG A 68 -14.72 -5.18 17.60
N ILE A 69 -14.53 -3.93 18.01
CA ILE A 69 -14.50 -2.80 17.06
C ILE A 69 -13.07 -2.59 16.60
N PHE A 70 -12.86 -2.71 15.29
CA PHE A 70 -11.60 -2.44 14.65
C PHE A 70 -11.67 -1.25 13.70
N ALA A 71 -10.54 -0.65 13.43
CA ALA A 71 -10.42 0.44 12.47
C ALA A 71 -9.13 0.31 11.66
N LEU A 72 -9.19 0.77 10.41
CA LEU A 72 -8.03 0.90 9.55
C LEU A 72 -7.35 2.25 9.83
N ASP A 73 -6.09 2.19 10.26
CA ASP A 73 -5.20 3.33 10.40
C ASP A 73 -4.27 3.40 9.20
N ILE A 74 -4.15 4.59 8.62
CA ILE A 74 -3.34 4.83 7.42
C ILE A 74 -2.28 5.84 7.75
N GLN A 75 -1.04 5.49 7.44
CA GLN A 75 0.09 6.40 7.50
C GLN A 75 0.50 6.74 6.07
N ALA A 76 0.38 8.01 5.70
CA ALA A 76 0.82 8.49 4.41
C ALA A 76 2.34 8.38 4.29
N ALA A 77 2.82 8.21 3.06
CA ALA A 77 4.25 8.26 2.77
C ALA A 77 4.85 9.59 3.24
N THR A 78 6.05 9.52 3.77
CA THR A 78 6.89 10.67 4.10
C THR A 78 8.19 10.58 3.32
N ASP A 79 9.06 11.59 3.44
CA ASP A 79 10.38 11.57 2.78
C ASP A 79 11.27 10.40 3.23
N ILE A 80 10.94 9.79 4.38
CA ILE A 80 11.74 8.73 5.02
C ILE A 80 11.02 7.38 5.11
N SER A 81 9.71 7.32 4.86
CA SER A 81 8.94 6.07 4.96
C SER A 81 7.88 5.96 3.87
N ASP A 82 7.74 4.76 3.33
CA ASP A 82 6.65 4.43 2.40
C ASP A 82 5.29 4.47 3.12
N SER A 83 4.21 4.60 2.36
CA SER A 83 2.84 4.50 2.89
C SER A 83 2.64 3.16 3.60
N SER A 84 1.93 3.16 4.70
CA SER A 84 1.60 1.94 5.43
C SER A 84 0.19 1.97 5.99
N TYR A 85 -0.33 0.79 6.33
CA TYR A 85 -1.57 0.65 7.06
C TYR A 85 -1.43 -0.33 8.22
N ALA A 86 -2.20 -0.07 9.25
CA ALA A 86 -2.28 -0.89 10.45
C ALA A 86 -3.73 -1.02 10.89
N ILE A 87 -3.99 -1.96 11.77
CA ILE A 87 -5.30 -2.12 12.39
C ILE A 87 -5.23 -1.62 13.83
N LYS A 88 -6.21 -0.81 14.19
CA LYS A 88 -6.43 -0.36 15.56
C LYS A 88 -7.69 -0.98 16.12
N GLU A 89 -7.66 -1.30 17.40
CA GLU A 89 -8.77 -1.77 18.16
C GLU A 89 -9.34 -0.65 19.01
N TYR A 90 -10.67 -0.53 19.06
CA TYR A 90 -11.36 0.39 19.94
C TYR A 90 -11.45 -0.17 21.35
N PHE A 91 -11.01 0.61 22.31
CA PHE A 91 -11.10 0.30 23.72
C PHE A 91 -12.03 1.29 24.42
N ASP A 92 -13.15 0.78 24.98
CA ASP A 92 -14.06 1.61 25.75
C ASP A 92 -13.49 1.87 27.16
N PRO A 93 -13.12 3.12 27.51
CA PRO A 93 -12.56 3.44 28.81
C PRO A 93 -13.57 3.28 29.97
N ILE A 94 -14.87 3.21 29.69
CA ILE A 94 -15.93 3.06 30.71
C ILE A 94 -15.85 1.70 31.42
N GLN A 95 -15.31 0.67 30.73
CA GLN A 95 -15.11 -0.65 31.33
C GLN A 95 -13.86 -0.76 32.23
N SER A 96 -12.97 0.22 32.17
CA SER A 96 -11.71 0.25 32.92
C SER A 96 -11.79 1.21 34.10
N LYS A 97 -12.17 0.72 35.27
CA LYS A 97 -12.40 1.52 36.51
C LYS A 97 -11.16 2.16 37.12
N HIS A 98 -9.98 2.16 36.50
CA HIS A 98 -8.72 2.47 37.20
C HIS A 98 -7.70 3.39 36.53
N SER A 99 -8.05 4.35 35.66
CA SER A 99 -7.03 5.38 35.40
C SER A 99 -7.60 6.73 34.99
N LEU A 100 -7.15 7.77 35.69
CA LEU A 100 -7.38 9.19 35.41
C LEU A 100 -6.49 9.74 34.29
N GLN A 101 -5.84 8.87 33.51
CA GLN A 101 -5.05 9.27 32.34
C GLN A 101 -5.92 9.33 31.11
N THR A 102 -5.66 10.28 30.22
CA THR A 102 -6.28 10.39 28.89
C THR A 102 -6.01 9.09 28.12
N ILE A 103 -6.95 8.15 28.19
CA ILE A 103 -6.80 6.84 27.54
C ILE A 103 -7.05 7.05 26.05
N GLN A 104 -6.05 6.76 25.24
CA GLN A 104 -6.26 6.66 23.79
C GLN A 104 -7.29 5.55 23.56
N LYS A 105 -8.44 5.92 23.01
CA LYS A 105 -9.55 5.00 22.72
C LYS A 105 -9.18 3.96 21.63
N TRP A 106 -8.25 4.32 20.75
CA TRP A 106 -7.74 3.48 19.69
C TRP A 106 -6.33 2.97 20.04
N ARG A 107 -6.16 1.65 20.12
CA ARG A 107 -4.88 0.99 20.39
C ARG A 107 -4.46 0.18 19.19
N GLU A 108 -3.16 0.01 19.01
CA GLU A 108 -2.65 -0.91 17.98
C GLU A 108 -3.09 -2.34 18.28
N TYR A 109 -3.59 -3.01 17.26
CA TYR A 109 -3.99 -4.40 17.36
C TYR A 109 -2.77 -5.30 17.19
N SER A 110 -2.33 -5.96 18.27
CA SER A 110 -1.05 -6.69 18.34
C SER A 110 -0.97 -7.90 17.41
N GLU A 111 -2.11 -8.47 17.00
CA GLU A 111 -2.16 -9.62 16.09
C GLU A 111 -2.07 -9.21 14.61
N PHE A 112 -2.04 -7.91 14.34
CA PHE A 112 -1.86 -7.38 13.00
C PHE A 112 -0.59 -6.53 12.92
N SER A 113 0.43 -7.02 12.21
CA SER A 113 1.63 -6.24 11.95
C SER A 113 1.37 -5.17 10.88
N PRO A 114 1.83 -3.92 11.07
CA PRO A 114 1.72 -2.89 10.06
C PRO A 114 2.26 -3.35 8.70
N ARG A 115 1.56 -3.01 7.63
CA ARG A 115 1.95 -3.36 6.27
C ARG A 115 2.39 -2.13 5.51
N TYR A 116 3.57 -2.21 4.94
CA TYR A 116 4.13 -1.18 4.07
C TYR A 116 3.72 -1.45 2.62
N LEU A 117 3.32 -0.39 1.93
CA LEU A 117 3.03 -0.46 0.51
C LEU A 117 4.34 -0.35 -0.29
N PRO A 118 4.39 -0.91 -1.51
CA PRO A 118 5.50 -0.67 -2.42
C PRO A 118 5.68 0.84 -2.68
N ARG A 119 6.89 1.24 -3.06
CA ARG A 119 7.18 2.63 -3.40
C ARG A 119 6.19 3.16 -4.44
N ASP A 120 5.81 4.43 -4.30
CA ASP A 120 4.86 5.14 -5.16
C ASP A 120 3.43 4.56 -5.20
N VAL A 121 3.13 3.56 -4.34
CA VAL A 121 1.78 3.05 -4.13
C VAL A 121 1.13 3.77 -2.96
N SER A 122 -0.07 4.25 -3.19
CA SER A 122 -0.91 4.87 -2.16
C SER A 122 -2.37 4.49 -2.36
N PHE A 123 -3.21 4.75 -1.39
CA PHE A 123 -4.65 4.62 -1.54
C PHE A 123 -5.39 5.72 -0.80
N LYS A 124 -6.60 6.02 -1.26
CA LYS A 124 -7.49 7.01 -0.69
C LYS A 124 -8.78 6.34 -0.27
N ILE A 125 -9.30 6.71 0.90
CA ILE A 125 -10.59 6.25 1.40
C ILE A 125 -11.58 7.40 1.39
N ASP A 126 -12.67 7.22 0.67
CA ASP A 126 -13.80 8.16 0.63
C ASP A 126 -15.03 7.49 1.26
N GLY A 127 -15.73 8.23 2.12
CA GLY A 127 -16.99 7.73 2.72
C GLY A 127 -18.11 7.76 1.70
N LEU A 128 -18.84 6.66 1.54
CA LEU A 128 -19.98 6.56 0.62
C LEU A 128 -21.26 7.22 1.17
N ASN A 129 -21.37 7.47 2.48
CA ASN A 129 -22.57 8.03 3.08
C ASN A 129 -22.30 9.25 3.97
N LYS A 130 -22.88 10.39 3.60
CA LYS A 130 -22.92 11.60 4.44
C LYS A 130 -23.90 11.50 5.62
N ARG A 131 -24.71 10.43 5.71
CA ARG A 131 -25.83 10.30 6.67
C ARG A 131 -25.54 9.48 7.93
N TYR A 132 -24.33 9.00 8.13
CA TYR A 132 -23.96 8.28 9.37
C TYR A 132 -23.81 9.19 10.60
N ASN A 133 -24.42 10.39 10.56
CA ASN A 133 -24.41 11.34 11.69
C ASN A 133 -25.27 10.91 12.88
N ASN A 134 -25.96 9.77 12.79
CA ASN A 134 -26.89 9.29 13.84
C ASN A 134 -26.35 8.14 14.68
N ALA A 135 -25.06 7.76 14.54
CA ALA A 135 -24.50 6.76 15.45
C ALA A 135 -24.48 7.34 16.88
N GLN A 136 -24.99 6.56 17.82
CA GLN A 136 -25.11 6.96 19.24
C GLN A 136 -23.74 7.25 19.88
N ASN A 137 -22.65 6.81 19.28
CA ASN A 137 -21.30 7.02 19.79
C ASN A 137 -20.57 8.07 18.93
N ARG A 138 -20.56 9.33 19.43
CA ARG A 138 -19.87 10.45 18.77
C ARG A 138 -18.39 10.21 18.54
N ASP A 139 -17.75 9.40 19.38
CA ASP A 139 -16.33 9.09 19.30
C ASP A 139 -15.93 8.32 18.03
N LEU A 140 -16.88 7.60 17.43
CA LEU A 140 -16.69 6.86 16.17
C LEU A 140 -16.92 7.73 14.93
N ILE A 141 -17.43 8.97 15.13
CA ILE A 141 -17.87 9.84 14.03
C ILE A 141 -17.09 11.15 13.98
N GLU A 142 -16.60 11.66 15.13
CA GLU A 142 -15.93 12.96 15.21
C GLU A 142 -14.64 13.02 14.37
N GLY A 143 -14.28 14.24 13.92
CA GLY A 143 -13.33 14.53 12.84
C GLY A 143 -11.94 13.88 12.88
N ASN A 144 -11.59 13.22 13.99
CA ASN A 144 -10.34 12.47 14.15
C ASN A 144 -10.55 10.94 14.18
N SER A 145 -11.77 10.46 13.88
CA SER A 145 -12.06 9.02 13.84
C SER A 145 -11.53 8.39 12.54
N PRO A 146 -11.08 7.13 12.59
CA PRO A 146 -10.68 6.39 11.40
C PRO A 146 -11.79 6.37 10.35
N ARG A 147 -11.43 6.36 9.07
CA ARG A 147 -12.41 6.41 7.97
C ARG A 147 -13.15 5.09 7.78
N LEU A 148 -12.46 3.98 7.96
CA LEU A 148 -13.02 2.63 7.89
C LEU A 148 -13.04 2.01 9.28
N ILE A 149 -14.24 1.60 9.73
CA ILE A 149 -14.49 1.02 11.06
C ILE A 149 -15.40 -0.19 10.88
N TRP A 150 -15.01 -1.32 11.50
CA TRP A 150 -15.81 -2.52 11.67
C TRP A 150 -16.39 -2.51 13.08
N LEU A 151 -17.71 -2.66 13.20
CA LEU A 151 -18.41 -2.45 14.47
C LEU A 151 -18.59 -3.71 15.33
N GLY A 152 -18.07 -4.85 14.89
CA GLY A 152 -18.16 -6.11 15.65
C GLY A 152 -19.53 -6.80 15.65
N ASN A 153 -20.53 -6.19 14.99
CA ASN A 153 -21.88 -6.72 14.83
C ASN A 153 -22.18 -7.08 13.36
N GLY A 154 -21.18 -7.07 12.50
CA GLY A 154 -21.30 -7.24 11.05
C GLY A 154 -21.43 -5.95 10.27
N GLU A 155 -21.72 -4.82 10.94
CA GLU A 155 -21.81 -3.54 10.29
C GLU A 155 -20.43 -2.87 10.09
N VAL A 156 -20.29 -2.18 8.97
CA VAL A 156 -19.11 -1.44 8.59
C VAL A 156 -19.51 -0.05 8.13
N LYS A 157 -18.71 0.95 8.46
CA LYS A 157 -18.87 2.29 7.89
C LYS A 157 -18.58 2.23 6.39
N PRO A 158 -19.57 2.48 5.50
CA PRO A 158 -19.43 2.30 4.07
C PRO A 158 -18.38 3.23 3.48
N VAL A 159 -17.46 2.67 2.70
CA VAL A 159 -16.35 3.41 2.10
C VAL A 159 -16.06 2.93 0.68
N ARG A 160 -15.42 3.80 -0.08
CA ARG A 160 -14.79 3.50 -1.37
C ARG A 160 -13.29 3.73 -1.23
N ILE A 161 -12.51 2.77 -1.67
CA ILE A 161 -11.05 2.78 -1.59
C ILE A 161 -10.48 2.70 -3.00
N GLN A 162 -9.71 3.72 -3.39
CA GLN A 162 -9.03 3.74 -4.69
C GLN A 162 -7.52 3.67 -4.47
N PHE A 163 -6.87 2.73 -5.15
CA PHE A 163 -5.41 2.61 -5.19
C PHE A 163 -4.82 3.46 -6.30
N TYR A 164 -3.60 3.92 -6.09
CA TYR A 164 -2.82 4.73 -7.02
C TYR A 164 -1.40 4.21 -7.09
N LEU A 165 -0.82 4.24 -8.29
CA LEU A 165 0.60 4.04 -8.55
C LEU A 165 1.14 5.32 -9.22
N SER A 166 2.11 5.98 -8.58
CA SER A 166 2.67 7.26 -9.07
C SER A 166 1.58 8.30 -9.40
N GLY A 167 0.52 8.36 -8.59
CA GLY A 167 -0.61 9.28 -8.77
C GLY A 167 -1.64 8.88 -9.84
N ARG A 168 -1.46 7.76 -10.53
CA ARG A 168 -2.44 7.20 -11.49
C ARG A 168 -3.28 6.13 -10.81
N GLU A 169 -4.57 6.07 -11.12
CA GLU A 169 -5.46 5.04 -10.60
C GLU A 169 -4.98 3.64 -10.98
N LEU A 170 -4.97 2.75 -10.00
CA LEU A 170 -4.53 1.36 -10.12
C LEU A 170 -5.71 0.43 -9.85
N GLY A 171 -6.17 -0.24 -10.89
CA GLY A 171 -7.32 -1.13 -10.82
C GLY A 171 -8.62 -0.40 -10.52
N SER A 172 -9.70 -1.15 -10.36
CA SER A 172 -11.01 -0.62 -9.95
C SER A 172 -11.04 -0.24 -8.47
N ALA A 173 -11.96 0.63 -8.10
CA ALA A 173 -12.20 0.97 -6.71
C ALA A 173 -12.75 -0.24 -5.93
N ILE A 174 -12.32 -0.38 -4.68
CA ILE A 174 -12.85 -1.37 -3.74
C ILE A 174 -13.99 -0.67 -2.97
N GLU A 175 -15.18 -1.20 -3.05
CA GLU A 175 -16.32 -0.69 -2.29
C GLU A 175 -16.67 -1.65 -1.15
N ILE A 176 -16.91 -1.08 0.02
CA ILE A 176 -17.37 -1.80 1.20
C ILE A 176 -18.72 -1.20 1.59
N ASP A 177 -19.76 -2.01 1.58
CA ASP A 177 -21.10 -1.60 1.98
C ASP A 177 -21.27 -1.64 3.51
N HIS A 178 -22.45 -1.23 4.00
CA HIS A 178 -22.75 -1.19 5.42
C HIS A 178 -22.84 -2.58 6.08
N LEU A 179 -22.99 -3.65 5.30
CA LEU A 179 -22.97 -5.03 5.77
C LEU A 179 -21.57 -5.67 5.65
N GLY A 180 -20.57 -4.86 5.29
CA GLY A 180 -19.20 -5.31 5.12
C GLY A 180 -18.95 -6.10 3.85
N LYS A 181 -19.91 -6.15 2.90
CA LYS A 181 -19.66 -6.81 1.62
C LYS A 181 -18.64 -6.01 0.83
N ILE A 182 -17.54 -6.66 0.50
CA ILE A 182 -16.46 -6.09 -0.31
C ILE A 182 -16.75 -6.41 -1.77
N THR A 183 -16.92 -5.38 -2.58
CA THR A 183 -17.09 -5.47 -4.03
C THR A 183 -15.83 -4.91 -4.69
N ASP A 184 -15.26 -5.70 -5.58
CA ASP A 184 -14.08 -5.38 -6.37
C ASP A 184 -14.46 -5.66 -7.83
N GLU A 185 -14.90 -4.63 -8.54
CA GLU A 185 -15.23 -4.73 -9.96
C GLU A 185 -13.91 -4.74 -10.77
N SER A 186 -13.30 -5.91 -10.88
CA SER A 186 -12.12 -6.14 -11.73
C SER A 186 -12.51 -6.31 -13.21
#